data_e57440b2ee71e142a081ce37dcd1dadf
#
_entry.id   e57440b2ee71e142a081ce37dcd1dadf
#
_cell.length_a   1.000
_cell.length_b   1.000
_cell.length_c   1.000
_cell.angle_alpha   90.00
_cell.angle_beta   90.00
_cell.angle_gamma   90.00
#
_symmetry.space_group_name_H-M   'P 1'
#
loop_
_entity.id
_entity.type
_entity.pdbx_description
1 polymer ?
#
loop_
_entity_poly.entity_id
_entity_poly.type
_entity_poly.pdbx_seq_one_letter_code
_entity_poly.pdbx_strand_id
1 'polypeptide(L)'
;MAIGNYKPRAASARGLLGMAAILLALATNATAATTTKVTGFDAVRVLVEYGEYDNALALAESFANDEKGKALAAAFTQALILEQQGRLPEAAEALRAILSANPDARNVRRELAGVLLKQGAGGAALHHYELLANSTTNAQQRAVYERFAARSRTLRPWTLDGYISIAPSTNISEAPDADLVYVGGVPIQPETKQSGIGYGYELNGSYRFDLDEVSAITVGAGIDGTAYRDESFNTSFLDTFVDYRRDVGDWTFTGGLTGQYVMKGGDPYRTALGPAFSVRHNMGRRGVSTLRLLWRKLDYRNQDALDGSETMIGLSHLYGISSSSSIRFGGNLGYVDAENDTNSYIRYSLNAQYFREWSIGAISDIALMVDDREYQDITYLAGEKRSDQRIVASLGLTLRNLSVRGFAPRLEYAYTQNFSNIDVYDFSKNTFSTYLTKKF
;
A
#
# COMPACT_ATOMS: atom_id res chain seq x y z
N MET A 1 -3.05 71.34 -27.75
CA MET A 1 -3.20 71.22 -26.30
C MET A 1 -4.56 70.62 -26.00
N ALA A 2 -4.65 69.35 -25.72
CA ALA A 2 -5.89 68.70 -25.31
C ALA A 2 -5.57 67.86 -24.06
N ILE A 3 -6.15 68.28 -22.94
CA ILE A 3 -5.99 67.68 -21.62
C ILE A 3 -6.93 66.47 -21.57
N GLY A 4 -6.38 65.25 -21.54
CA GLY A 4 -7.11 64.02 -21.39
C GLY A 4 -7.60 63.86 -19.94
N ASN A 5 -8.90 63.76 -19.77
CA ASN A 5 -9.58 63.44 -18.52
C ASN A 5 -9.38 61.97 -18.14
N TYR A 6 -8.62 61.75 -17.08
CA TYR A 6 -8.52 60.47 -16.40
C TYR A 6 -9.75 60.29 -15.50
N LYS A 7 -10.66 59.34 -15.84
CA LYS A 7 -11.74 58.91 -14.96
C LYS A 7 -11.24 57.76 -14.10
N PRO A 8 -11.27 57.85 -12.77
CA PRO A 8 -11.00 56.69 -11.91
C PRO A 8 -12.14 55.68 -12.10
N ARG A 9 -11.77 54.42 -12.39
CA ARG A 9 -12.71 53.30 -12.37
C ARG A 9 -13.19 53.14 -10.92
N ALA A 10 -14.48 53.36 -10.72
CA ALA A 10 -15.17 53.02 -9.47
C ALA A 10 -15.06 51.53 -9.26
N ALA A 11 -14.49 51.14 -8.10
CA ALA A 11 -14.56 49.77 -7.63
C ALA A 11 -16.03 49.33 -7.62
N SER A 12 -16.35 48.25 -8.31
CA SER A 12 -17.72 47.82 -8.48
C SER A 12 -18.37 47.57 -7.12
N ALA A 13 -19.45 48.24 -6.81
CA ALA A 13 -20.24 48.09 -5.60
C ALA A 13 -20.75 46.64 -5.36
N ARG A 14 -20.58 45.77 -6.35
CA ARG A 14 -20.89 44.35 -6.29
C ARG A 14 -19.91 43.57 -5.39
N GLY A 15 -18.60 43.89 -5.38
CA GLY A 15 -17.63 43.21 -4.52
C GLY A 15 -17.84 43.52 -3.03
N LEU A 16 -18.18 44.79 -2.72
CA LEU A 16 -18.48 45.20 -1.35
C LEU A 16 -19.80 44.65 -0.81
N LEU A 17 -20.83 44.50 -1.69
CA LEU A 17 -22.09 43.84 -1.34
C LEU A 17 -21.93 42.33 -1.13
N GLY A 18 -21.06 41.67 -1.91
CA GLY A 18 -20.73 40.27 -1.73
C GLY A 18 -20.06 39.98 -0.37
N MET A 19 -19.06 40.79 0.00
CA MET A 19 -18.43 40.69 1.34
C MET A 19 -19.40 41.00 2.49
N ALA A 20 -20.27 41.98 2.35
CA ALA A 20 -21.30 42.32 3.35
C ALA A 20 -22.36 41.19 3.46
N ALA A 21 -22.75 40.57 2.34
CA ALA A 21 -23.71 39.46 2.36
C ALA A 21 -23.11 38.18 2.99
N ILE A 22 -21.82 37.89 2.76
CA ILE A 22 -21.12 36.76 3.41
C ILE A 22 -20.97 37.01 4.92
N LEU A 23 -20.63 38.23 5.33
CA LEU A 23 -20.57 38.62 6.73
C LEU A 23 -21.97 38.67 7.40
N LEU A 24 -23.00 39.07 6.67
CA LEU A 24 -24.39 39.10 7.17
C LEU A 24 -25.02 37.70 7.24
N ALA A 25 -24.71 36.81 6.26
CA ALA A 25 -25.13 35.41 6.33
C ALA A 25 -24.48 34.63 7.49
N LEU A 26 -23.29 35.05 7.91
CA LEU A 26 -22.62 34.50 9.11
C LEU A 26 -23.19 35.12 10.43
N ALA A 27 -23.81 36.30 10.36
CA ALA A 27 -24.37 36.99 11.53
C ALA A 27 -25.85 36.68 11.80
N THR A 28 -26.64 36.22 10.82
CA THR A 28 -28.09 35.99 10.97
C THR A 28 -28.47 34.54 11.35
N ASN A 29 -27.53 33.60 11.41
CA ASN A 29 -27.76 32.24 11.93
C ASN A 29 -27.40 32.09 13.44
N ALA A 30 -27.53 33.15 14.23
CA ALA A 30 -27.31 33.12 15.67
C ALA A 30 -28.61 32.75 16.41
N THR A 31 -29.08 31.51 16.19
CA THR A 31 -29.92 30.83 17.18
C THR A 31 -29.51 29.37 17.23
N ALA A 32 -28.80 29.03 18.32
CA ALA A 32 -28.49 27.68 18.81
C ALA A 32 -27.82 26.74 17.78
N ALA A 33 -26.65 27.11 17.28
CA ALA A 33 -25.75 26.18 16.68
C ALA A 33 -24.35 26.34 17.29
N THR A 34 -23.80 25.24 17.76
CA THR A 34 -22.39 25.08 18.12
C THR A 34 -21.54 25.90 17.15
N THR A 35 -20.82 26.90 17.67
CA THR A 35 -19.87 27.72 16.93
C THR A 35 -18.77 26.82 16.37
N THR A 36 -18.97 26.29 15.19
CA THR A 36 -17.90 25.67 14.42
C THR A 36 -16.93 26.81 14.09
N LYS A 37 -15.75 26.79 14.66
CA LYS A 37 -14.66 27.70 14.31
C LYS A 37 -14.39 27.50 12.82
N VAL A 38 -14.90 28.41 11.97
CA VAL A 38 -14.58 28.44 10.54
C VAL A 38 -13.08 28.66 10.45
N THR A 39 -12.32 27.69 9.97
CA THR A 39 -10.90 27.87 9.77
C THR A 39 -10.68 28.85 8.60
N GLY A 40 -9.58 29.62 8.60
CA GLY A 40 -9.32 30.57 7.51
C GLY A 40 -9.40 29.93 6.11
N PHE A 41 -9.02 28.66 5.97
CA PHE A 41 -9.11 27.92 4.71
C PHE A 41 -10.54 27.57 4.29
N ASP A 42 -11.48 27.42 5.22
CA ASP A 42 -12.89 27.22 4.88
C ASP A 42 -13.50 28.49 4.28
N ALA A 43 -13.06 29.68 4.74
CA ALA A 43 -13.45 30.95 4.15
C ALA A 43 -12.89 31.14 2.71
N VAL A 44 -11.63 30.72 2.47
CA VAL A 44 -11.04 30.71 1.12
C VAL A 44 -11.84 29.81 0.19
N ARG A 45 -12.24 28.64 0.63
CA ARG A 45 -13.07 27.72 -0.16
C ARG A 45 -14.40 28.35 -0.55
N VAL A 46 -15.09 29.01 0.40
CA VAL A 46 -16.36 29.69 0.12
C VAL A 46 -16.18 30.73 -0.98
N LEU A 47 -15.12 31.55 -0.93
CA LEU A 47 -14.82 32.53 -1.97
C LEU A 47 -14.60 31.89 -3.34
N VAL A 48 -13.87 30.76 -3.37
CA VAL A 48 -13.65 29.99 -4.62
C VAL A 48 -14.98 29.45 -5.15
N GLU A 49 -15.86 28.92 -4.31
CA GLU A 49 -17.19 28.42 -4.70
C GLU A 49 -18.08 29.51 -5.30
N TYR A 50 -17.94 30.77 -4.84
CA TYR A 50 -18.65 31.93 -5.40
C TYR A 50 -17.94 32.53 -6.63
N GLY A 51 -16.80 32.00 -7.07
CA GLY A 51 -16.03 32.51 -8.21
C GLY A 51 -15.21 33.77 -7.91
N GLU A 52 -15.09 34.14 -6.62
CA GLU A 52 -14.34 35.32 -6.14
C GLU A 52 -12.82 34.99 -5.99
N TYR A 53 -12.19 34.62 -7.12
CA TYR A 53 -10.85 34.03 -7.13
C TYR A 53 -9.76 34.97 -6.61
N ASP A 54 -9.81 36.27 -7.00
CA ASP A 54 -8.82 37.25 -6.54
C ASP A 54 -8.94 37.50 -5.03
N ASN A 55 -10.18 37.55 -4.53
CA ASN A 55 -10.44 37.70 -3.10
C ASN A 55 -10.02 36.45 -2.32
N ALA A 56 -10.21 35.25 -2.88
CA ALA A 56 -9.75 34.00 -2.28
C ALA A 56 -8.23 33.96 -2.16
N LEU A 57 -7.49 34.35 -3.20
CA LEU A 57 -6.03 34.43 -3.20
C LEU A 57 -5.52 35.43 -2.15
N ALA A 58 -6.06 36.66 -2.17
CA ALA A 58 -5.68 37.68 -1.21
C ALA A 58 -5.94 37.29 0.25
N LEU A 59 -7.10 36.61 0.50
CA LEU A 59 -7.43 36.10 1.81
C LEU A 59 -6.47 34.98 2.24
N ALA A 60 -6.16 34.06 1.35
CA ALA A 60 -5.25 32.95 1.63
C ALA A 60 -3.84 33.43 1.98
N GLU A 61 -3.32 34.40 1.23
CA GLU A 61 -2.01 35.04 1.49
C GLU A 61 -1.98 35.79 2.83
N SER A 62 -3.11 36.37 3.27
CA SER A 62 -3.19 37.09 4.53
C SER A 62 -3.01 36.18 5.77
N PHE A 63 -3.17 34.87 5.63
CA PHE A 63 -2.92 33.92 6.72
C PHE A 63 -1.46 33.47 6.82
N ALA A 64 -0.62 33.84 5.87
CA ALA A 64 0.78 33.45 5.84
C ALA A 64 1.69 34.50 6.51
N ASN A 65 2.64 34.01 7.31
CA ASN A 65 3.56 34.87 8.06
C ASN A 65 4.85 35.16 7.28
N ASP A 66 5.11 34.43 6.20
CA ASP A 66 6.32 34.55 5.38
C ASP A 66 6.03 34.29 3.89
N GLU A 67 6.99 34.63 3.03
CA GLU A 67 6.85 34.46 1.58
C GLU A 67 6.64 32.98 1.15
N LYS A 68 7.25 32.04 1.87
CA LYS A 68 7.06 30.61 1.60
C LYS A 68 5.63 30.16 1.93
N GLY A 69 5.09 30.65 3.02
CA GLY A 69 3.70 30.44 3.42
C GLY A 69 2.71 31.05 2.43
N LYS A 70 2.97 32.27 1.93
CA LYS A 70 2.15 32.90 0.90
C LYS A 70 2.13 32.09 -0.38
N ALA A 71 3.30 31.66 -0.87
CA ALA A 71 3.42 30.81 -2.05
C ALA A 71 2.65 29.50 -1.89
N LEU A 72 2.70 28.88 -0.70
CA LEU A 72 1.95 27.66 -0.40
C LEU A 72 0.44 27.90 -0.37
N ALA A 73 0.01 29.01 0.26
CA ALA A 73 -1.40 29.39 0.33
C ALA A 73 -1.97 29.70 -1.07
N ALA A 74 -1.22 30.42 -1.89
CA ALA A 74 -1.58 30.71 -3.28
C ALA A 74 -1.68 29.42 -4.11
N ALA A 75 -0.70 28.52 -4.01
CA ALA A 75 -0.70 27.23 -4.72
C ALA A 75 -1.90 26.35 -4.30
N PHE A 76 -2.23 26.31 -3.01
CA PHE A 76 -3.40 25.59 -2.51
C PHE A 76 -4.71 26.20 -3.04
N THR A 77 -4.84 27.53 -2.99
CA THR A 77 -6.02 28.24 -3.52
C THR A 77 -6.17 28.01 -5.02
N GLN A 78 -5.06 28.03 -5.77
CA GLN A 78 -5.07 27.72 -7.19
C GLN A 78 -5.57 26.30 -7.47
N ALA A 79 -5.19 25.33 -6.63
CA ALA A 79 -5.70 23.97 -6.75
C ALA A 79 -7.22 23.89 -6.50
N LEU A 80 -7.76 24.63 -5.53
CA LEU A 80 -9.22 24.74 -5.31
C LEU A 80 -9.94 25.39 -6.49
N ILE A 81 -9.34 26.41 -7.10
CA ILE A 81 -9.89 27.08 -8.32
C ILE A 81 -9.94 26.09 -9.49
N LEU A 82 -8.87 25.32 -9.69
CA LEU A 82 -8.84 24.28 -10.73
C LEU A 82 -9.91 23.20 -10.48
N GLU A 83 -10.10 22.80 -9.23
CA GLU A 83 -11.17 21.87 -8.85
C GLU A 83 -12.56 22.43 -9.17
N GLN A 84 -12.83 23.68 -8.81
CA GLN A 84 -14.10 24.38 -9.10
C GLN A 84 -14.36 24.53 -10.60
N GLN A 85 -13.31 24.72 -11.40
CA GLN A 85 -13.37 24.77 -12.87
C GLN A 85 -13.57 23.39 -13.53
N GLY A 86 -13.62 22.30 -12.75
CA GLY A 86 -13.71 20.94 -13.26
C GLY A 86 -12.41 20.37 -13.82
N ARG A 87 -11.29 21.11 -13.70
CA ARG A 87 -9.94 20.69 -14.14
C ARG A 87 -9.30 19.77 -13.11
N LEU A 88 -10.00 18.66 -12.80
CA LEU A 88 -9.65 17.74 -11.72
C LEU A 88 -8.25 17.13 -11.84
N PRO A 89 -7.74 16.73 -13.04
CA PRO A 89 -6.37 16.19 -13.15
C PRO A 89 -5.31 17.20 -12.73
N GLU A 90 -5.46 18.46 -13.13
CA GLU A 90 -4.53 19.54 -12.82
C GLU A 90 -4.61 19.93 -11.33
N ALA A 91 -5.82 19.96 -10.76
CA ALA A 91 -6.02 20.16 -9.33
C ALA A 91 -5.31 19.07 -8.50
N ALA A 92 -5.44 17.80 -8.89
CA ALA A 92 -4.78 16.70 -8.21
C ALA A 92 -3.25 16.79 -8.31
N GLU A 93 -2.71 17.20 -9.46
CA GLU A 93 -1.27 17.39 -9.64
C GLU A 93 -0.74 18.52 -8.77
N ALA A 94 -1.42 19.68 -8.73
CA ALA A 94 -1.07 20.80 -7.87
C ALA A 94 -1.08 20.40 -6.39
N LEU A 95 -2.11 19.68 -5.93
CA LEU A 95 -2.20 19.20 -4.54
C LEU A 95 -1.13 18.15 -4.20
N ARG A 96 -0.76 17.27 -5.16
CA ARG A 96 0.36 16.34 -4.98
C ARG A 96 1.70 17.07 -4.84
N ALA A 97 1.93 18.10 -5.62
CA ALA A 97 3.14 18.91 -5.52
C ALA A 97 3.27 19.57 -4.13
N ILE A 98 2.18 20.13 -3.62
CA ILE A 98 2.14 20.70 -2.27
C ILE A 98 2.38 19.61 -1.20
N LEU A 99 1.72 18.47 -1.34
CA LEU A 99 1.83 17.37 -0.39
C LEU A 99 3.23 16.72 -0.42
N SER A 100 3.89 16.69 -1.57
CA SER A 100 5.28 16.26 -1.69
C SER A 100 6.23 17.12 -0.88
N ALA A 101 6.01 18.46 -0.85
CA ALA A 101 6.79 19.38 -0.04
C ALA A 101 6.42 19.34 1.46
N ASN A 102 5.16 19.01 1.78
CA ASN A 102 4.62 18.97 3.14
C ASN A 102 3.75 17.71 3.35
N PRO A 103 4.34 16.52 3.54
CA PRO A 103 3.61 15.27 3.63
C PRO A 103 2.59 15.20 4.79
N ASP A 104 2.80 15.99 5.85
CA ASP A 104 1.92 16.07 7.01
C ASP A 104 0.79 17.11 6.89
N ALA A 105 0.67 17.78 5.74
CA ALA A 105 -0.37 18.78 5.48
C ALA A 105 -1.75 18.10 5.31
N ARG A 106 -2.44 17.85 6.45
CA ARG A 106 -3.72 17.11 6.48
C ARG A 106 -4.81 17.74 5.62
N ASN A 107 -4.89 19.07 5.60
CA ASN A 107 -5.88 19.77 4.78
C ASN A 107 -5.64 19.55 3.29
N VAL A 108 -4.38 19.63 2.84
CA VAL A 108 -4.02 19.33 1.45
C VAL A 108 -4.31 17.88 1.09
N ARG A 109 -3.99 16.94 1.99
CA ARG A 109 -4.29 15.51 1.80
C ARG A 109 -5.79 15.25 1.71
N ARG A 110 -6.61 15.95 2.51
CA ARG A 110 -8.08 15.86 2.45
C ARG A 110 -8.60 16.34 1.10
N GLU A 111 -8.13 17.49 0.63
CA GLU A 111 -8.53 18.02 -0.67
C GLU A 111 -8.12 17.11 -1.83
N LEU A 112 -6.88 16.62 -1.81
CA LEU A 112 -6.42 15.65 -2.80
C LEU A 112 -7.30 14.40 -2.82
N ALA A 113 -7.65 13.85 -1.64
CA ALA A 113 -8.55 12.72 -1.55
C ALA A 113 -9.93 13.01 -2.15
N GLY A 114 -10.47 14.22 -1.91
CA GLY A 114 -11.74 14.69 -2.47
C GLY A 114 -11.70 14.81 -4.00
N VAL A 115 -10.64 15.43 -4.54
CA VAL A 115 -10.43 15.57 -5.98
C VAL A 115 -10.29 14.20 -6.66
N LEU A 116 -9.52 13.28 -6.07
CA LEU A 116 -9.35 11.91 -6.55
C LEU A 116 -10.68 11.13 -6.54
N LEU A 117 -11.50 11.34 -5.51
CA LEU A 117 -12.84 10.76 -5.43
C LEU A 117 -13.73 11.25 -6.58
N LYS A 118 -13.71 12.56 -6.88
CA LYS A 118 -14.44 13.17 -8.00
C LYS A 118 -13.95 12.66 -9.35
N GLN A 119 -12.67 12.34 -9.48
CA GLN A 119 -12.08 11.72 -10.69
C GLN A 119 -12.46 10.25 -10.87
N GLY A 120 -13.13 9.62 -9.88
CA GLY A 120 -13.36 8.18 -9.88
C GLY A 120 -12.10 7.36 -9.58
N ALA A 121 -11.03 8.00 -9.11
CA ALA A 121 -9.78 7.34 -8.70
C ALA A 121 -9.90 6.76 -7.28
N GLY A 122 -10.87 5.85 -7.08
CA GLY A 122 -11.28 5.34 -5.77
C GLY A 122 -10.13 4.74 -4.96
N GLY A 123 -9.23 3.98 -5.56
CA GLY A 123 -8.09 3.38 -4.85
C GLY A 123 -7.13 4.41 -4.26
N ALA A 124 -6.79 5.46 -5.04
CA ALA A 124 -5.94 6.55 -4.56
C ALA A 124 -6.64 7.40 -3.49
N ALA A 125 -7.94 7.71 -3.69
CA ALA A 125 -8.74 8.42 -2.69
C ALA A 125 -8.82 7.64 -1.37
N LEU A 126 -9.04 6.33 -1.44
CA LEU A 126 -9.08 5.43 -0.28
C LEU A 126 -7.80 5.51 0.55
N HIS A 127 -6.64 5.41 -0.11
CA HIS A 127 -5.34 5.52 0.57
C HIS A 127 -5.22 6.80 1.40
N HIS A 128 -5.55 7.95 0.82
CA HIS A 128 -5.48 9.23 1.53
C HIS A 128 -6.50 9.34 2.66
N TYR A 129 -7.74 8.85 2.48
CA TYR A 129 -8.74 8.86 3.55
C TYR A 129 -8.39 7.92 4.69
N GLU A 130 -7.80 6.75 4.44
CA GLU A 130 -7.31 5.84 5.49
C GLU A 130 -6.17 6.49 6.29
N LEU A 131 -5.20 7.15 5.63
CA LEU A 131 -4.15 7.89 6.34
C LEU A 131 -4.73 9.00 7.22
N LEU A 132 -5.73 9.76 6.74
CA LEU A 132 -6.40 10.81 7.50
C LEU A 132 -7.17 10.23 8.69
N ALA A 133 -7.93 9.15 8.51
CA ALA A 133 -8.67 8.49 9.57
C ALA A 133 -7.74 7.96 10.67
N ASN A 134 -6.64 7.32 10.28
CA ASN A 134 -5.67 6.75 11.22
C ASN A 134 -4.84 7.81 11.97
N SER A 135 -4.67 9.00 11.38
CA SER A 135 -3.86 10.09 11.98
C SER A 135 -4.68 11.10 12.80
N THR A 136 -6.02 11.07 12.76
CA THR A 136 -6.85 12.02 13.51
C THR A 136 -7.17 11.53 14.92
N THR A 137 -7.15 12.47 15.89
CA THR A 137 -7.56 12.21 17.28
C THR A 137 -9.04 12.44 17.51
N ASN A 138 -9.71 13.17 16.61
CA ASN A 138 -11.13 13.51 16.72
C ASN A 138 -11.99 12.38 16.15
N ALA A 139 -12.83 11.77 17.01
CA ALA A 139 -13.70 10.65 16.63
C ALA A 139 -14.73 11.02 15.54
N GLN A 140 -15.27 12.25 15.58
CA GLN A 140 -16.24 12.71 14.57
C GLN A 140 -15.57 12.87 13.21
N GLN A 141 -14.38 13.48 13.19
CA GLN A 141 -13.58 13.65 11.98
C GLN A 141 -13.16 12.30 11.39
N ARG A 142 -12.78 11.34 12.24
CA ARG A 142 -12.48 9.98 11.82
C ARG A 142 -13.67 9.33 11.14
N ALA A 143 -14.85 9.36 11.74
CA ALA A 143 -16.06 8.79 11.15
C ALA A 143 -16.42 9.40 9.79
N VAL A 144 -16.09 10.69 9.57
CA VAL A 144 -16.23 11.33 8.26
C VAL A 144 -15.24 10.74 7.25
N TYR A 145 -13.98 10.61 7.62
CA TYR A 145 -12.96 10.03 6.72
C TYR A 145 -13.23 8.56 6.40
N GLU A 146 -13.70 7.79 7.37
CA GLU A 146 -14.08 6.38 7.17
C GLU A 146 -15.28 6.23 6.21
N ARG A 147 -16.26 7.14 6.28
CA ARG A 147 -17.37 7.20 5.29
C ARG A 147 -16.86 7.48 3.88
N PHE A 148 -15.94 8.44 3.72
CA PHE A 148 -15.35 8.73 2.42
C PHE A 148 -14.46 7.58 1.94
N ALA A 149 -13.74 6.91 2.83
CA ALA A 149 -12.98 5.71 2.51
C ALA A 149 -13.91 4.58 2.01
N ALA A 150 -15.03 4.34 2.68
CA ALA A 150 -16.04 3.38 2.25
C ALA A 150 -16.59 3.74 0.84
N ARG A 151 -16.98 5.01 0.63
CA ARG A 151 -17.43 5.49 -0.69
C ARG A 151 -16.35 5.34 -1.76
N SER A 152 -15.08 5.55 -1.42
CA SER A 152 -13.97 5.39 -2.37
C SER A 152 -13.85 3.94 -2.86
N ARG A 153 -14.16 2.97 -1.99
CA ARG A 153 -14.17 1.54 -2.35
C ARG A 153 -15.30 1.21 -3.33
N THR A 154 -16.47 1.87 -3.23
CA THR A 154 -17.63 1.57 -4.08
C THR A 154 -17.54 2.16 -5.49
N LEU A 155 -16.78 3.24 -5.68
CA LEU A 155 -16.65 3.91 -6.99
C LEU A 155 -15.96 3.08 -8.06
N ARG A 156 -15.18 2.09 -7.69
CA ARG A 156 -14.49 1.18 -8.60
C ARG A 156 -14.69 -0.26 -8.13
N PRO A 157 -15.65 -0.98 -8.71
CA PRO A 157 -15.89 -2.38 -8.35
C PRO A 157 -14.72 -3.29 -8.78
N TRP A 158 -13.87 -2.85 -9.71
CA TRP A 158 -12.70 -3.61 -10.16
C TRP A 158 -11.40 -2.94 -9.74
N THR A 159 -10.40 -3.74 -9.44
CA THR A 159 -9.01 -3.32 -9.27
C THR A 159 -8.14 -4.01 -10.31
N LEU A 160 -7.15 -3.31 -10.79
CA LEU A 160 -6.10 -3.86 -11.63
C LEU A 160 -4.81 -3.16 -11.26
N ASP A 161 -3.83 -3.92 -10.81
CA ASP A 161 -2.49 -3.43 -10.52
C ASP A 161 -1.44 -4.44 -10.92
N GLY A 162 -0.24 -3.95 -11.16
CA GLY A 162 0.87 -4.80 -11.54
C GLY A 162 2.11 -4.00 -11.88
N TYR A 163 3.21 -4.71 -12.07
CA TYR A 163 4.48 -4.15 -12.51
C TYR A 163 5.29 -5.18 -13.27
N ILE A 164 6.32 -4.69 -13.96
CA ILE A 164 7.42 -5.47 -14.52
C ILE A 164 8.71 -4.89 -13.94
N SER A 165 9.59 -5.74 -13.44
CA SER A 165 10.85 -5.35 -12.82
C SER A 165 12.05 -6.02 -13.51
N ILE A 166 13.21 -5.38 -13.40
CA ILE A 166 14.51 -5.99 -13.66
C ILE A 166 15.13 -6.25 -12.30
N ALA A 167 15.49 -7.50 -12.01
CA ALA A 167 15.89 -7.98 -10.69
C ALA A 167 17.19 -8.82 -10.77
N PRO A 168 18.37 -8.19 -10.90
CA PRO A 168 19.64 -8.90 -10.76
C PRO A 168 19.78 -9.51 -9.36
N SER A 169 20.26 -10.75 -9.31
CA SER A 169 20.47 -11.51 -8.08
C SER A 169 21.81 -12.21 -8.09
N THR A 170 22.45 -12.28 -6.92
CA THR A 170 23.77 -12.93 -6.76
C THR A 170 23.70 -14.44 -6.62
N ASN A 171 22.52 -15.00 -6.35
CA ASN A 171 22.31 -16.43 -6.12
C ASN A 171 20.89 -16.83 -6.52
N ILE A 172 20.66 -17.06 -7.81
CA ILE A 172 19.34 -17.48 -8.32
C ILE A 172 19.05 -18.96 -8.06
N SER A 173 20.09 -19.76 -7.89
CA SER A 173 20.01 -21.19 -7.58
C SER A 173 19.72 -21.49 -6.11
N GLU A 174 19.83 -20.47 -5.21
CA GLU A 174 19.81 -20.64 -3.75
C GLU A 174 20.79 -21.73 -3.28
N ALA A 175 21.91 -21.84 -4.01
CA ALA A 175 22.99 -22.78 -3.69
C ALA A 175 23.77 -22.33 -2.44
N PRO A 176 24.37 -23.28 -1.70
CA PRO A 176 25.15 -22.98 -0.52
C PRO A 176 26.27 -21.98 -0.75
N ASP A 177 26.67 -21.29 0.31
CA ASP A 177 27.78 -20.35 0.29
C ASP A 177 29.16 -21.06 0.27
N ALA A 178 29.21 -22.31 0.73
CA ALA A 178 30.40 -23.12 0.80
C ALA A 178 30.60 -23.99 -0.44
N ASP A 179 31.84 -24.11 -0.93
CA ASP A 179 32.21 -24.98 -2.07
C ASP A 179 32.16 -26.47 -1.71
N LEU A 180 32.21 -26.81 -0.44
CA LEU A 180 32.12 -28.16 0.10
C LEU A 180 31.21 -28.14 1.32
N VAL A 181 30.19 -28.97 1.33
CA VAL A 181 29.24 -29.12 2.43
C VAL A 181 29.23 -30.55 2.95
N TYR A 182 28.82 -30.72 4.21
CA TYR A 182 28.72 -32.05 4.81
C TYR A 182 27.26 -32.38 5.08
N VAL A 183 26.84 -33.56 4.63
CA VAL A 183 25.48 -34.08 4.88
C VAL A 183 25.64 -35.46 5.52
N GLY A 184 25.25 -35.60 6.78
CA GLY A 184 25.47 -36.84 7.54
C GLY A 184 26.96 -37.25 7.67
N GLY A 185 27.88 -36.26 7.67
CA GLY A 185 29.33 -36.48 7.69
C GLY A 185 29.95 -36.85 6.35
N VAL A 186 29.15 -36.93 5.26
CA VAL A 186 29.63 -37.19 3.91
C VAL A 186 29.91 -35.86 3.21
N PRO A 187 31.12 -35.62 2.68
CA PRO A 187 31.41 -34.41 1.91
C PRO A 187 30.69 -34.46 0.57
N ILE A 188 29.94 -33.40 0.25
CA ILE A 188 29.22 -33.22 -1.01
C ILE A 188 29.68 -31.92 -1.62
N GLN A 189 29.97 -31.93 -2.92
CA GLN A 189 30.18 -30.73 -3.70
C GLN A 189 28.81 -30.24 -4.18
N PRO A 190 28.28 -29.14 -3.61
CA PRO A 190 26.97 -28.64 -4.00
C PRO A 190 26.99 -28.00 -5.39
N GLU A 191 25.80 -27.66 -5.90
CA GLU A 191 25.72 -26.81 -7.07
C GLU A 191 26.38 -25.45 -6.79
N THR A 192 27.08 -24.92 -7.78
CA THR A 192 27.75 -23.61 -7.65
C THR A 192 26.71 -22.49 -7.65
N LYS A 193 26.91 -21.48 -6.84
CA LYS A 193 26.11 -20.27 -6.87
C LYS A 193 26.04 -19.69 -8.29
N GLN A 194 24.83 -19.45 -8.77
CA GLN A 194 24.60 -18.82 -10.04
C GLN A 194 24.03 -17.41 -9.82
N SER A 195 24.68 -16.40 -10.39
CA SER A 195 24.12 -15.05 -10.48
C SER A 195 23.32 -14.90 -11.78
N GLY A 196 22.27 -14.09 -11.74
CA GLY A 196 21.44 -13.89 -12.91
C GLY A 196 20.64 -12.59 -12.86
N ILE A 197 20.14 -12.19 -14.01
CA ILE A 197 19.20 -11.08 -14.13
C ILE A 197 17.81 -11.70 -14.27
N GLY A 198 16.98 -11.49 -13.24
CA GLY A 198 15.57 -11.87 -13.27
C GLY A 198 14.70 -10.76 -13.86
N TYR A 199 13.63 -11.15 -14.53
CA TYR A 199 12.54 -10.27 -14.96
C TYR A 199 11.34 -10.63 -14.09
N GLY A 200 11.12 -9.81 -13.06
CA GLY A 200 9.97 -9.96 -12.18
C GLY A 200 8.72 -9.39 -12.83
N TYR A 201 7.60 -10.01 -12.60
CA TYR A 201 6.30 -9.52 -13.06
C TYR A 201 5.23 -9.81 -12.01
N GLU A 202 4.25 -8.92 -11.94
CA GLU A 202 3.06 -9.05 -11.12
C GLU A 202 1.88 -8.40 -11.84
N LEU A 203 0.75 -9.08 -11.90
CA LEU A 203 -0.52 -8.54 -12.37
C LEU A 203 -1.64 -9.10 -11.50
N ASN A 204 -2.35 -8.23 -10.79
CA ASN A 204 -3.47 -8.57 -9.94
C ASN A 204 -4.73 -7.90 -10.45
N GLY A 205 -5.82 -8.64 -10.52
CA GLY A 205 -7.14 -8.13 -10.86
C GLY A 205 -8.20 -8.67 -9.93
N SER A 206 -9.16 -7.82 -9.55
CA SER A 206 -10.34 -8.28 -8.84
C SER A 206 -11.58 -7.50 -9.21
N TYR A 207 -12.74 -8.11 -9.03
CA TYR A 207 -14.03 -7.48 -9.19
C TYR A 207 -14.88 -7.70 -7.94
N ARG A 208 -15.47 -6.61 -7.42
CA ARG A 208 -16.33 -6.62 -6.24
C ARG A 208 -17.77 -6.42 -6.62
N PHE A 209 -18.62 -7.30 -6.14
CA PHE A 209 -20.08 -7.24 -6.24
C PHE A 209 -20.64 -6.81 -4.89
N ASP A 210 -21.11 -5.57 -4.78
CA ASP A 210 -21.77 -5.08 -3.57
C ASP A 210 -23.16 -5.75 -3.48
N LEU A 211 -23.43 -6.44 -2.36
CA LEU A 211 -24.73 -7.07 -2.07
C LEU A 211 -25.64 -6.09 -1.36
N ASP A 212 -25.07 -5.32 -0.44
CA ASP A 212 -25.70 -4.23 0.30
C ASP A 212 -24.63 -3.21 0.75
N GLU A 213 -25.00 -2.25 1.62
CA GLU A 213 -24.09 -1.19 2.10
C GLU A 213 -22.90 -1.71 2.93
N VAL A 214 -23.00 -2.90 3.50
CA VAL A 214 -22.02 -3.47 4.43
C VAL A 214 -21.45 -4.81 3.99
N SER A 215 -21.97 -5.41 2.91
CA SER A 215 -21.52 -6.71 2.43
C SER A 215 -21.24 -6.74 0.93
N ALA A 216 -20.24 -7.52 0.54
CA ALA A 216 -19.81 -7.68 -0.83
C ALA A 216 -19.19 -9.06 -1.07
N ILE A 217 -19.28 -9.53 -2.31
CA ILE A 217 -18.48 -10.65 -2.82
C ILE A 217 -17.36 -10.08 -3.69
N THR A 218 -16.14 -10.54 -3.50
CA THR A 218 -15.00 -10.19 -4.35
C THR A 218 -14.44 -11.45 -4.99
N VAL A 219 -14.26 -11.40 -6.30
CA VAL A 219 -13.58 -12.45 -7.08
C VAL A 219 -12.30 -11.85 -7.64
N GLY A 220 -11.19 -12.54 -7.51
CA GLY A 220 -9.92 -12.04 -8.00
C GLY A 220 -8.97 -13.14 -8.45
N ALA A 221 -8.01 -12.70 -9.27
CA ALA A 221 -6.88 -13.49 -9.69
C ALA A 221 -5.63 -12.64 -9.77
N GLY A 222 -4.49 -13.24 -9.48
CA GLY A 222 -3.18 -12.62 -9.61
C GLY A 222 -2.19 -13.59 -10.22
N ILE A 223 -1.29 -13.07 -11.02
CA ILE A 223 -0.11 -13.79 -11.49
C ILE A 223 1.12 -13.01 -11.10
N ASP A 224 2.07 -13.67 -10.48
CA ASP A 224 3.37 -13.12 -10.19
C ASP A 224 4.47 -14.15 -10.42
N GLY A 225 5.71 -13.67 -10.58
CA GLY A 225 6.82 -14.57 -10.79
C GLY A 225 8.11 -13.86 -11.18
N THR A 226 9.14 -14.68 -11.39
CA THR A 226 10.41 -14.23 -11.91
C THR A 226 10.85 -15.16 -13.04
N ALA A 227 11.19 -14.58 -14.17
CA ALA A 227 11.75 -15.27 -15.31
C ALA A 227 13.27 -14.96 -15.43
N TYR A 228 14.08 -15.98 -15.68
CA TYR A 228 15.50 -15.89 -15.90
C TYR A 228 15.84 -16.38 -17.32
N ARG A 229 17.07 -16.09 -17.78
CA ARG A 229 17.56 -16.62 -19.05
C ARG A 229 17.62 -18.14 -19.05
N ASP A 230 18.02 -18.73 -17.94
CA ASP A 230 17.92 -20.16 -17.68
C ASP A 230 16.54 -20.43 -17.07
N GLU A 231 15.67 -21.04 -17.87
CA GLU A 231 14.27 -21.26 -17.51
C GLU A 231 14.10 -22.21 -16.32
N SER A 232 15.11 -23.03 -15.99
CA SER A 232 15.05 -23.94 -14.83
C SER A 232 14.85 -23.22 -13.50
N PHE A 233 15.26 -21.94 -13.42
CA PHE A 233 15.07 -21.07 -12.24
C PHE A 233 13.78 -20.26 -12.27
N ASN A 234 12.99 -20.35 -13.34
CA ASN A 234 11.71 -19.62 -13.41
C ASN A 234 10.75 -20.10 -12.36
N THR A 235 10.08 -19.15 -11.72
CA THR A 235 8.99 -19.45 -10.80
C THR A 235 7.82 -18.54 -11.10
N SER A 236 6.61 -19.11 -11.20
CA SER A 236 5.37 -18.38 -11.44
C SER A 236 4.29 -18.87 -10.49
N PHE A 237 3.51 -17.93 -9.97
CA PHE A 237 2.36 -18.20 -9.12
C PHE A 237 1.12 -17.62 -9.79
N LEU A 238 0.05 -18.41 -9.85
CA LEU A 238 -1.29 -17.96 -10.20
C LEU A 238 -2.16 -18.13 -8.97
N ASP A 239 -2.54 -17.04 -8.35
CA ASP A 239 -3.44 -17.00 -7.20
C ASP A 239 -4.85 -16.64 -7.64
N THR A 240 -5.85 -17.29 -7.04
CA THR A 240 -7.27 -17.01 -7.28
C THR A 240 -8.02 -16.99 -5.97
N PHE A 241 -9.07 -16.18 -5.88
CA PHE A 241 -9.91 -16.17 -4.69
C PHE A 241 -11.35 -15.75 -4.98
N VAL A 242 -12.25 -16.20 -4.11
CA VAL A 242 -13.63 -15.72 -3.99
C VAL A 242 -13.91 -15.49 -2.52
N ASP A 243 -14.13 -14.24 -2.15
CA ASP A 243 -14.32 -13.82 -0.77
C ASP A 243 -15.69 -13.17 -0.57
N TYR A 244 -16.41 -13.55 0.48
CA TYR A 244 -17.51 -12.80 1.04
C TYR A 244 -17.00 -11.92 2.17
N ARG A 245 -17.31 -10.64 2.12
CA ARG A 245 -16.95 -9.63 3.12
C ARG A 245 -18.20 -9.06 3.77
N ARG A 246 -18.13 -8.83 5.10
CA ARG A 246 -19.15 -8.10 5.86
C ARG A 246 -18.51 -7.14 6.86
N ASP A 247 -18.96 -5.88 6.82
CA ASP A 247 -18.54 -4.83 7.75
C ASP A 247 -19.59 -4.70 8.87
N VAL A 248 -19.15 -4.69 10.14
CA VAL A 248 -19.99 -4.55 11.35
C VAL A 248 -19.31 -3.58 12.29
N GLY A 249 -19.71 -2.31 12.24
CA GLY A 249 -19.02 -1.25 12.98
C GLY A 249 -17.55 -1.15 12.60
N ASP A 250 -16.66 -1.25 13.59
CA ASP A 250 -15.20 -1.20 13.38
C ASP A 250 -14.59 -2.55 12.94
N TRP A 251 -15.41 -3.56 12.74
CA TRP A 251 -14.99 -4.91 12.36
C TRP A 251 -15.30 -5.20 10.90
N THR A 252 -14.36 -5.83 10.21
CA THR A 252 -14.57 -6.43 8.89
C THR A 252 -14.30 -7.92 8.98
N PHE A 253 -15.27 -8.72 8.60
CA PHE A 253 -15.16 -10.17 8.48
C PHE A 253 -15.06 -10.54 7.01
N THR A 254 -14.10 -11.39 6.66
CA THR A 254 -13.96 -11.89 5.29
C THR A 254 -13.79 -13.39 5.36
N GLY A 255 -14.54 -14.13 4.56
CA GLY A 255 -14.42 -15.58 4.45
C GLY A 255 -14.61 -16.01 3.03
N GLY A 256 -13.80 -16.97 2.55
CA GLY A 256 -13.84 -17.39 1.17
C GLY A 256 -13.00 -18.61 0.87
N LEU A 257 -12.78 -18.83 -0.42
CA LEU A 257 -11.92 -19.87 -0.96
C LEU A 257 -10.75 -19.23 -1.70
N THR A 258 -9.57 -19.82 -1.55
CA THR A 258 -8.35 -19.40 -2.25
C THR A 258 -7.74 -20.60 -2.96
N GLY A 259 -7.27 -20.37 -4.17
CA GLY A 259 -6.53 -21.34 -4.98
C GLY A 259 -5.19 -20.77 -5.38
N GLN A 260 -4.16 -21.59 -5.44
CA GLN A 260 -2.85 -21.24 -5.96
C GLN A 260 -2.36 -22.35 -6.89
N TYR A 261 -1.80 -21.93 -8.01
CA TYR A 261 -1.10 -22.81 -8.96
C TYR A 261 0.33 -22.31 -9.10
N VAL A 262 1.30 -23.19 -8.89
CA VAL A 262 2.73 -22.87 -8.93
C VAL A 262 3.37 -23.61 -10.09
N MET A 263 4.19 -22.89 -10.86
CA MET A 263 5.06 -23.43 -11.91
C MET A 263 6.52 -23.20 -11.52
N LYS A 264 7.38 -24.18 -11.79
CA LYS A 264 8.84 -24.07 -11.65
C LYS A 264 9.51 -24.60 -12.91
N GLY A 265 10.50 -23.87 -13.40
CA GLY A 265 11.18 -24.24 -14.65
C GLY A 265 10.27 -24.32 -15.88
N GLY A 266 9.12 -23.63 -15.86
CA GLY A 266 8.09 -23.73 -16.90
C GLY A 266 7.10 -24.89 -16.72
N ASP A 267 7.35 -25.82 -15.81
CA ASP A 267 6.50 -26.98 -15.56
C ASP A 267 5.55 -26.78 -14.38
N PRO A 268 4.35 -27.41 -14.42
CA PRO A 268 3.46 -27.48 -13.28
C PRO A 268 4.16 -28.11 -12.07
N TYR A 269 4.14 -27.42 -10.93
CA TYR A 269 4.81 -27.89 -9.71
C TYR A 269 3.84 -28.24 -8.59
N ARG A 270 2.89 -27.34 -8.27
CA ARG A 270 1.95 -27.53 -7.16
C ARG A 270 0.63 -26.82 -7.39
N THR A 271 -0.46 -27.43 -6.95
CA THR A 271 -1.74 -26.76 -6.70
C THR A 271 -2.01 -26.69 -5.21
N ALA A 272 -2.71 -25.65 -4.77
CA ALA A 272 -3.21 -25.51 -3.40
C ALA A 272 -4.61 -24.91 -3.43
N LEU A 273 -5.56 -25.50 -2.69
CA LEU A 273 -6.94 -25.03 -2.64
C LEU A 273 -7.49 -25.17 -1.22
N GLY A 274 -8.19 -24.16 -0.75
CA GLY A 274 -8.86 -24.26 0.54
C GLY A 274 -9.48 -22.96 1.03
N PRO A 275 -10.16 -22.99 2.20
CA PRO A 275 -10.79 -21.84 2.81
C PRO A 275 -9.78 -20.89 3.43
N ALA A 276 -10.12 -19.61 3.37
CA ALA A 276 -9.43 -18.54 4.09
C ALA A 276 -10.47 -17.72 4.86
N PHE A 277 -10.10 -17.28 6.06
CA PHE A 277 -10.91 -16.40 6.88
C PHE A 277 -10.04 -15.29 7.47
N SER A 278 -10.58 -14.07 7.53
CA SER A 278 -9.90 -12.98 8.21
C SER A 278 -10.88 -12.07 8.98
N VAL A 279 -10.37 -11.54 10.09
CA VAL A 279 -11.05 -10.53 10.89
C VAL A 279 -10.15 -9.32 10.98
N ARG A 280 -10.62 -8.19 10.51
CA ARG A 280 -9.95 -6.90 10.62
C ARG A 280 -10.69 -6.04 11.63
N HIS A 281 -9.96 -5.47 12.58
CA HIS A 281 -10.50 -4.53 13.57
C HIS A 281 -9.80 -3.18 13.43
N ASN A 282 -10.59 -2.15 13.16
CA ASN A 282 -10.13 -0.77 13.12
C ASN A 282 -10.21 -0.18 14.54
N MET A 283 -9.07 -0.01 15.21
CA MET A 283 -8.97 0.55 16.56
C MET A 283 -8.77 2.07 16.54
N GLY A 284 -9.10 2.71 15.41
CA GLY A 284 -8.93 4.13 15.19
C GLY A 284 -7.47 4.56 15.33
N ARG A 285 -7.16 5.50 16.24
CA ARG A 285 -5.79 6.00 16.45
C ARG A 285 -4.79 4.89 16.83
N ARG A 286 -5.25 3.80 17.42
CA ARG A 286 -4.41 2.66 17.77
C ARG A 286 -4.05 1.79 16.56
N GLY A 287 -4.58 2.10 15.38
CA GLY A 287 -4.26 1.41 14.15
C GLY A 287 -5.27 0.33 13.77
N VAL A 288 -4.83 -0.59 12.94
CA VAL A 288 -5.68 -1.67 12.39
C VAL A 288 -5.01 -3.01 12.64
N SER A 289 -5.71 -3.89 13.33
CA SER A 289 -5.27 -5.30 13.51
C SER A 289 -6.03 -6.20 12.54
N THR A 290 -5.33 -7.22 12.02
CA THR A 290 -5.90 -8.25 11.16
C THR A 290 -5.45 -9.62 11.63
N LEU A 291 -6.40 -10.49 11.96
CA LEU A 291 -6.20 -11.92 12.17
C LEU A 291 -6.56 -12.64 10.87
N ARG A 292 -5.75 -13.58 10.42
CA ARG A 292 -5.99 -14.41 9.23
C ARG A 292 -5.83 -15.88 9.60
N LEU A 293 -6.75 -16.70 9.10
CA LEU A 293 -6.72 -18.15 9.17
C LEU A 293 -6.76 -18.67 7.74
N LEU A 294 -5.94 -19.65 7.44
CA LEU A 294 -5.86 -20.29 6.13
C LEU A 294 -5.69 -21.79 6.36
N TRP A 295 -6.44 -22.59 5.61
CA TRP A 295 -6.18 -24.00 5.41
C TRP A 295 -6.24 -24.30 3.92
N ARG A 296 -5.28 -25.09 3.40
CA ARG A 296 -5.26 -25.50 2.00
C ARG A 296 -4.82 -26.95 1.89
N LYS A 297 -5.44 -27.70 1.00
CA LYS A 297 -4.89 -28.94 0.50
C LYS A 297 -3.79 -28.63 -0.51
N LEU A 298 -2.68 -29.32 -0.41
CA LEU A 298 -1.53 -29.24 -1.32
C LEU A 298 -1.45 -30.49 -2.16
N ASP A 299 -1.22 -30.33 -3.46
CA ASP A 299 -1.05 -31.40 -4.43
C ASP A 299 0.16 -31.05 -5.32
N TYR A 300 1.20 -31.85 -5.24
CA TYR A 300 2.47 -31.62 -5.95
C TYR A 300 2.59 -32.57 -7.13
N ARG A 301 2.85 -32.03 -8.29
CA ARG A 301 3.01 -32.79 -9.50
C ARG A 301 4.24 -33.68 -9.44
N ASN A 302 4.06 -35.01 -9.58
CA ASN A 302 5.11 -36.02 -9.56
C ASN A 302 5.99 -36.04 -8.27
N GLN A 303 5.48 -35.52 -7.14
CA GLN A 303 6.17 -35.51 -5.86
C GLN A 303 5.19 -35.79 -4.71
N ASP A 304 4.49 -36.93 -4.78
CA ASP A 304 3.42 -37.30 -3.85
C ASP A 304 3.87 -37.23 -2.37
N ALA A 305 5.14 -37.45 -2.09
CA ALA A 305 5.73 -37.31 -0.73
C ALA A 305 5.60 -35.87 -0.14
N LEU A 306 5.31 -34.86 -0.98
CA LEU A 306 5.07 -33.49 -0.57
C LEU A 306 3.57 -33.14 -0.48
N ASP A 307 2.70 -34.01 -0.98
CA ASP A 307 1.24 -33.81 -0.90
C ASP A 307 0.80 -33.72 0.56
N GLY A 308 -0.31 -33.01 0.79
CA GLY A 308 -0.76 -32.86 2.16
C GLY A 308 -1.63 -31.64 2.39
N SER A 309 -1.41 -30.96 3.51
CA SER A 309 -2.15 -29.75 3.85
C SER A 309 -1.28 -28.68 4.47
N GLU A 310 -1.70 -27.44 4.32
CA GLU A 310 -1.11 -26.26 4.98
C GLU A 310 -2.16 -25.58 5.83
N THR A 311 -1.81 -25.33 7.09
CA THR A 311 -2.59 -24.48 8.01
C THR A 311 -1.76 -23.27 8.41
N MET A 312 -2.34 -22.07 8.38
CA MET A 312 -1.65 -20.85 8.79
C MET A 312 -2.57 -19.97 9.62
N ILE A 313 -2.03 -19.45 10.71
CA ILE A 313 -2.63 -18.39 11.55
C ILE A 313 -1.70 -17.20 11.50
N GLY A 314 -2.20 -16.04 11.08
CA GLY A 314 -1.43 -14.81 10.99
C GLY A 314 -2.10 -13.67 11.75
N LEU A 315 -1.30 -12.89 12.47
CA LEU A 315 -1.71 -11.65 13.12
C LEU A 315 -0.84 -10.51 12.61
N SER A 316 -1.44 -9.43 12.15
CA SER A 316 -0.72 -8.22 11.77
C SER A 316 -1.37 -6.98 12.36
N HIS A 317 -0.54 -5.97 12.62
CA HIS A 317 -0.99 -4.67 13.11
C HIS A 317 -0.32 -3.55 12.31
N LEU A 318 -1.13 -2.63 11.79
CA LEU A 318 -0.70 -1.41 11.13
C LEU A 318 -0.93 -0.23 12.07
N TYR A 319 0.12 0.46 12.47
CA TYR A 319 0.07 1.65 13.31
C TYR A 319 0.51 2.89 12.53
N GLY A 320 -0.35 3.91 12.46
CA GLY A 320 -0.01 5.22 11.89
C GLY A 320 0.75 6.07 12.91
N ILE A 321 2.02 6.37 12.62
CA ILE A 321 2.86 7.24 13.46
C ILE A 321 2.52 8.71 13.19
N SER A 322 2.41 9.06 11.92
CA SER A 322 1.98 10.38 11.44
C SER A 322 1.15 10.25 10.17
N SER A 323 0.74 11.35 9.55
CA SER A 323 0.09 11.33 8.24
C SER A 323 1.02 10.90 7.09
N SER A 324 2.34 10.90 7.34
CA SER A 324 3.38 10.55 6.35
C SER A 324 4.20 9.33 6.74
N SER A 325 3.93 8.70 7.88
CA SER A 325 4.70 7.53 8.33
C SER A 325 3.85 6.52 9.07
N SER A 326 4.13 5.24 8.84
CA SER A 326 3.47 4.12 9.50
C SER A 326 4.44 2.96 9.73
N ILE A 327 4.10 2.12 10.68
CA ILE A 327 4.76 0.84 10.92
C ILE A 327 3.73 -0.28 10.85
N ARG A 328 4.09 -1.34 10.16
CA ARG A 328 3.36 -2.60 10.16
C ARG A 328 4.24 -3.66 10.80
N PHE A 329 3.68 -4.44 11.69
CA PHE A 329 4.35 -5.60 12.25
C PHE A 329 3.37 -6.76 12.38
N GLY A 330 3.90 -7.97 12.40
CA GLY A 330 3.05 -9.16 12.46
C GLY A 330 3.84 -10.42 12.67
N GLY A 331 3.12 -11.51 12.85
CA GLY A 331 3.67 -12.84 12.95
C GLY A 331 2.70 -13.86 12.36
N ASN A 332 3.25 -14.98 11.90
CA ASN A 332 2.48 -16.12 11.43
C ASN A 332 3.00 -17.39 12.11
N LEU A 333 2.06 -18.28 12.39
CA LEU A 333 2.30 -19.68 12.77
C LEU A 333 1.73 -20.53 11.64
N GLY A 334 2.55 -21.37 11.04
CA GLY A 334 2.17 -22.29 9.96
C GLY A 334 2.48 -23.73 10.33
N TYR A 335 1.70 -24.65 9.82
CA TYR A 335 1.97 -26.09 9.87
C TYR A 335 1.72 -26.67 8.47
N VAL A 336 2.72 -27.33 7.95
CA VAL A 336 2.61 -28.14 6.72
C VAL A 336 2.67 -29.60 7.15
N ASP A 337 1.61 -30.31 6.83
CA ASP A 337 1.42 -31.73 7.06
C ASP A 337 1.56 -32.44 5.70
N ALA A 338 2.72 -32.98 5.41
CA ALA A 338 3.03 -33.65 4.15
C ALA A 338 2.85 -35.15 4.31
N GLU A 339 2.57 -35.87 3.21
CA GLU A 339 2.41 -37.34 3.21
C GLU A 339 3.70 -38.05 3.73
N ASN A 340 4.86 -37.46 3.48
CA ASN A 340 6.11 -37.90 4.11
C ASN A 340 6.50 -36.90 5.22
N ASP A 341 6.53 -37.36 6.47
CA ASP A 341 6.82 -36.58 7.67
C ASP A 341 8.15 -35.81 7.61
N THR A 342 9.14 -36.28 6.84
CA THR A 342 10.41 -35.56 6.61
C THR A 342 10.21 -34.21 5.91
N ASN A 343 9.07 -34.03 5.24
CA ASN A 343 8.66 -32.77 4.56
C ASN A 343 7.64 -31.98 5.38
N SER A 344 7.13 -32.53 6.48
CA SER A 344 6.25 -31.84 7.42
C SER A 344 7.04 -30.90 8.31
N TYR A 345 6.53 -29.69 8.51
CA TYR A 345 7.22 -28.71 9.35
C TYR A 345 6.27 -27.72 10.03
N ILE A 346 6.70 -27.19 11.17
CA ILE A 346 6.13 -26.01 11.80
C ILE A 346 6.94 -24.80 11.34
N ARG A 347 6.26 -23.70 11.08
CA ARG A 347 6.84 -22.44 10.65
C ARG A 347 6.42 -21.32 11.59
N TYR A 348 7.39 -20.56 12.09
CA TYR A 348 7.18 -19.34 12.85
C TYR A 348 7.74 -18.18 12.03
N SER A 349 6.98 -17.12 11.80
CA SER A 349 7.54 -15.94 11.15
C SER A 349 7.14 -14.66 11.86
N LEU A 350 8.09 -13.72 11.94
CA LEU A 350 7.89 -12.37 12.42
C LEU A 350 8.28 -11.39 11.31
N ASN A 351 7.52 -10.33 11.16
CA ASN A 351 7.84 -9.30 10.20
C ASN A 351 7.56 -7.91 10.77
N ALA A 352 8.34 -6.94 10.32
CA ALA A 352 8.13 -5.53 10.60
C ALA A 352 8.49 -4.71 9.36
N GLN A 353 7.70 -3.71 9.05
CA GLN A 353 7.94 -2.78 7.95
C GLN A 353 7.64 -1.36 8.40
N TYR A 354 8.60 -0.46 8.24
CA TYR A 354 8.45 0.97 8.44
C TYR A 354 8.36 1.65 7.09
N PHE A 355 7.39 2.54 6.95
CA PHE A 355 7.10 3.30 5.74
C PHE A 355 7.15 4.80 6.05
N ARG A 356 7.76 5.61 5.16
CA ARG A 356 7.83 7.06 5.30
C ARG A 356 7.75 7.80 3.96
N GLU A 357 6.90 8.81 3.90
CA GLU A 357 6.89 9.84 2.87
C GLU A 357 7.79 11.01 3.29
N TRP A 358 8.68 11.42 2.40
CA TRP A 358 9.64 12.50 2.64
C TRP A 358 9.23 13.77 1.89
N SER A 359 9.55 14.93 2.44
CA SER A 359 9.27 16.24 1.82
C SER A 359 10.01 16.47 0.49
N ILE A 360 11.02 15.65 0.18
CA ILE A 360 11.73 15.67 -1.11
C ILE A 360 10.98 14.94 -2.23
N GLY A 361 9.74 14.50 -1.97
CA GLY A 361 8.95 13.72 -2.94
C GLY A 361 9.42 12.27 -3.11
N ALA A 362 10.08 11.71 -2.10
CA ALA A 362 10.45 10.31 -2.05
C ALA A 362 9.60 9.57 -1.01
N ILE A 363 9.41 8.27 -1.23
CA ILE A 363 8.83 7.34 -0.26
C ILE A 363 9.88 6.27 0.00
N SER A 364 10.19 6.02 1.25
CA SER A 364 11.06 4.91 1.65
C SER A 364 10.31 3.90 2.51
N ASP A 365 10.69 2.65 2.40
CA ASP A 365 10.29 1.59 3.31
C ASP A 365 11.49 0.70 3.66
N ILE A 366 11.49 0.24 4.89
CA ILE A 366 12.45 -0.71 5.43
C ILE A 366 11.65 -1.87 5.98
N ALA A 367 11.97 -3.09 5.56
CA ALA A 367 11.32 -4.28 6.09
C ALA A 367 12.33 -5.31 6.58
N LEU A 368 11.94 -6.03 7.61
CA LEU A 368 12.66 -7.17 8.17
C LEU A 368 11.68 -8.31 8.36
N MET A 369 12.05 -9.50 7.92
CA MET A 369 11.34 -10.75 8.17
C MET A 369 12.33 -11.77 8.74
N VAL A 370 11.89 -12.47 9.78
CA VAL A 370 12.56 -13.66 10.32
C VAL A 370 11.58 -14.81 10.23
N ASP A 371 12.00 -15.90 9.66
CA ASP A 371 11.21 -17.09 9.39
C ASP A 371 12.00 -18.30 9.91
N ASP A 372 11.41 -19.07 10.80
CA ASP A 372 11.98 -20.27 11.40
C ASP A 372 11.14 -21.47 11.00
N ARG A 373 11.78 -22.57 10.58
CA ARG A 373 11.12 -23.82 10.16
C ARG A 373 11.74 -25.01 10.88
N GLU A 374 10.92 -25.75 11.58
CA GLU A 374 11.30 -26.96 12.28
C GLU A 374 10.63 -28.17 11.63
N TYR A 375 11.42 -29.02 10.97
CA TYR A 375 10.93 -30.21 10.31
C TYR A 375 10.64 -31.34 11.33
N GLN A 376 9.64 -32.13 11.05
CA GLN A 376 9.08 -33.06 12.03
C GLN A 376 9.85 -34.40 12.12
N ASP A 377 10.51 -34.83 11.04
CA ASP A 377 11.23 -36.10 11.02
C ASP A 377 12.67 -35.93 10.48
N ILE A 378 13.45 -36.98 10.66
CA ILE A 378 14.87 -37.01 10.32
C ILE A 378 15.05 -37.04 8.82
N THR A 379 15.82 -36.06 8.29
CA THR A 379 16.28 -36.08 6.91
C THR A 379 17.27 -37.24 6.72
N TYR A 380 16.90 -38.25 5.93
CA TYR A 380 17.59 -39.55 5.83
C TYR A 380 19.11 -39.42 5.61
N LEU A 381 19.52 -38.56 4.67
CA LEU A 381 20.96 -38.37 4.37
C LEU A 381 21.70 -37.60 5.46
N ALA A 382 21.05 -36.70 6.19
CA ALA A 382 21.67 -35.91 7.23
C ALA A 382 21.70 -36.65 8.60
N GLY A 383 20.77 -37.58 8.84
CA GLY A 383 20.65 -38.28 10.10
C GLY A 383 20.07 -37.44 11.25
N GLU A 384 19.54 -36.23 10.93
CA GLU A 384 18.96 -35.30 11.88
C GLU A 384 17.76 -34.57 11.33
N LYS A 385 16.95 -33.96 12.21
CA LYS A 385 15.81 -33.12 11.81
C LYS A 385 16.36 -31.80 11.29
N ARG A 386 15.86 -31.40 10.12
CA ARG A 386 16.21 -30.12 9.52
C ARG A 386 15.58 -28.97 10.31
N SER A 387 16.35 -27.90 10.52
CA SER A 387 15.91 -26.64 11.08
C SER A 387 16.51 -25.50 10.26
N ASP A 388 15.66 -24.64 9.73
CA ASP A 388 16.07 -23.49 8.92
C ASP A 388 15.64 -22.19 9.59
N GLN A 389 16.53 -21.20 9.64
CA GLN A 389 16.21 -19.84 10.02
C GLN A 389 16.52 -18.92 8.84
N ARG A 390 15.49 -18.29 8.28
CA ARG A 390 15.64 -17.35 7.18
C ARG A 390 15.43 -15.91 7.64
N ILE A 391 16.37 -15.05 7.31
CA ILE A 391 16.29 -13.61 7.55
C ILE A 391 16.21 -12.91 6.20
N VAL A 392 15.23 -12.02 6.01
CA VAL A 392 15.11 -11.15 4.84
C VAL A 392 15.04 -9.71 5.31
N ALA A 393 16.02 -8.91 4.87
CA ALA A 393 16.01 -7.46 5.08
C ALA A 393 15.85 -6.76 3.73
N SER A 394 14.93 -5.80 3.63
CA SER A 394 14.73 -5.05 2.39
C SER A 394 14.62 -3.56 2.63
N LEU A 395 15.06 -2.80 1.60
CA LEU A 395 15.00 -1.35 1.52
C LEU A 395 14.31 -0.98 0.20
N GLY A 396 13.24 -0.20 0.28
CA GLY A 396 12.52 0.30 -0.88
C GLY A 396 12.61 1.83 -0.97
N LEU A 397 12.71 2.36 -2.18
CA LEU A 397 12.72 3.80 -2.46
C LEU A 397 11.88 4.08 -3.71
N THR A 398 10.79 4.83 -3.55
CA THR A 398 9.96 5.31 -4.66
C THR A 398 10.17 6.81 -4.85
N LEU A 399 10.49 7.25 -6.06
CA LEU A 399 10.81 8.64 -6.41
C LEU A 399 9.57 9.29 -7.05
N ARG A 400 8.62 9.77 -6.23
CA ARG A 400 7.37 10.40 -6.69
C ARG A 400 7.58 11.66 -7.52
N ASN A 401 8.59 12.44 -7.20
CA ASN A 401 8.96 13.65 -7.94
C ASN A 401 9.42 13.38 -9.39
N LEU A 402 9.76 12.13 -9.71
CA LEU A 402 10.08 11.68 -11.07
C LEU A 402 8.90 10.96 -11.74
N SER A 403 7.69 11.13 -11.21
CA SER A 403 6.52 10.45 -11.79
C SER A 403 6.14 11.03 -13.14
N VAL A 404 5.84 10.13 -14.09
CA VAL A 404 5.33 10.46 -15.42
C VAL A 404 4.00 9.73 -15.60
N ARG A 405 2.93 10.48 -15.88
CA ARG A 405 1.56 9.94 -16.02
C ARG A 405 1.10 9.09 -14.82
N GLY A 406 1.59 9.45 -13.61
CA GLY A 406 1.27 8.76 -12.36
C GLY A 406 2.08 7.48 -12.13
N PHE A 407 3.10 7.18 -12.94
CA PHE A 407 4.07 6.12 -12.69
C PHE A 407 5.34 6.72 -12.13
N ALA A 408 5.82 6.22 -10.99
CA ALA A 408 7.07 6.62 -10.38
C ALA A 408 8.08 5.46 -10.40
N PRO A 409 9.38 5.74 -10.62
CA PRO A 409 10.41 4.72 -10.47
C PRO A 409 10.52 4.29 -9.01
N ARG A 410 10.63 2.97 -8.81
CA ARG A 410 10.94 2.36 -7.53
C ARG A 410 12.17 1.50 -7.66
N LEU A 411 13.04 1.64 -6.67
CA LEU A 411 14.24 0.85 -6.45
C LEU A 411 14.03 0.02 -5.20
N GLU A 412 14.45 -1.23 -5.21
CA GLU A 412 14.36 -2.11 -4.06
C GLU A 412 15.62 -2.98 -3.97
N TYR A 413 16.17 -3.09 -2.78
CA TYR A 413 17.25 -3.98 -2.44
C TYR A 413 16.78 -4.95 -1.38
N ALA A 414 17.05 -6.24 -1.55
CA ALA A 414 16.74 -7.28 -0.59
C ALA A 414 17.98 -8.16 -0.35
N TYR A 415 18.30 -8.36 0.93
CA TYR A 415 19.26 -9.35 1.39
C TYR A 415 18.51 -10.50 2.03
N THR A 416 18.81 -11.71 1.61
CA THR A 416 18.28 -12.96 2.18
C THR A 416 19.43 -13.79 2.70
N GLN A 417 19.32 -14.28 3.93
CA GLN A 417 20.19 -15.29 4.52
C GLN A 417 19.31 -16.43 5.03
N ASN A 418 19.64 -17.64 4.65
CA ASN A 418 19.05 -18.86 5.20
C ASN A 418 20.14 -19.60 5.96
N PHE A 419 19.99 -19.72 7.26
CA PHE A 419 20.82 -20.56 8.11
C PHE A 419 20.13 -21.92 8.22
N SER A 420 20.88 -22.99 8.09
CA SER A 420 20.38 -24.36 8.26
C SER A 420 21.37 -25.19 9.05
N ASN A 421 20.87 -26.14 9.86
CA ASN A 421 21.73 -27.15 10.49
C ASN A 421 22.23 -28.21 9.49
N ILE A 422 21.69 -28.21 8.27
CA ILE A 422 22.15 -29.05 7.16
C ILE A 422 22.77 -28.13 6.12
N ASP A 423 24.09 -28.13 6.00
CA ASP A 423 24.88 -27.15 5.24
C ASP A 423 24.41 -26.90 3.80
N VAL A 424 23.84 -27.92 3.14
CA VAL A 424 23.34 -27.81 1.75
C VAL A 424 22.19 -26.81 1.59
N TYR A 425 21.53 -26.41 2.69
CA TYR A 425 20.45 -25.43 2.71
C TYR A 425 20.88 -24.07 3.24
N ASP A 426 22.16 -23.90 3.66
CA ASP A 426 22.70 -22.61 4.12
C ASP A 426 23.11 -21.76 2.92
N PHE A 427 22.48 -20.61 2.72
CA PHE A 427 22.80 -19.72 1.60
C PHE A 427 22.53 -18.26 1.87
N SER A 428 23.23 -17.40 1.13
CA SER A 428 22.95 -15.96 1.08
C SER A 428 22.61 -15.51 -0.35
N LYS A 429 21.82 -14.42 -0.43
CA LYS A 429 21.34 -13.88 -1.69
C LYS A 429 21.11 -12.37 -1.59
N ASN A 430 21.63 -11.62 -2.55
CA ASN A 430 21.33 -10.21 -2.73
C ASN A 430 20.51 -10.05 -4.00
N THR A 431 19.41 -9.30 -3.92
CA THR A 431 18.58 -8.97 -5.06
C THR A 431 18.36 -7.47 -5.12
N PHE A 432 18.56 -6.88 -6.28
CA PHE A 432 18.25 -5.50 -6.55
C PHE A 432 17.16 -5.44 -7.61
N SER A 433 16.05 -4.76 -7.33
CA SER A 433 14.92 -4.66 -8.26
C SER A 433 14.65 -3.21 -8.64
N THR A 434 14.29 -2.98 -9.89
CA THR A 434 13.84 -1.67 -10.38
C THR A 434 12.61 -1.82 -11.24
N TYR A 435 11.61 -0.97 -11.00
CA TYR A 435 10.35 -0.98 -11.74
C TYR A 435 9.60 0.35 -11.63
N LEU A 436 8.56 0.50 -12.44
CA LEU A 436 7.64 1.62 -12.36
C LEU A 436 6.39 1.22 -11.57
N THR A 437 6.00 2.04 -10.60
CA THR A 437 4.82 1.80 -9.78
C THR A 437 3.84 2.97 -9.85
N LYS A 438 2.56 2.66 -9.75
CA LYS A 438 1.46 3.63 -9.56
C LYS A 438 0.95 3.69 -8.12
N LYS A 439 1.45 2.80 -7.26
CA LYS A 439 1.05 2.67 -5.85
C LYS A 439 1.83 3.66 -4.99
N PHE A 440 1.37 4.93 -4.93
CA PHE A 440 1.93 5.94 -4.00
C PHE A 440 0.96 7.12 -3.79
#